data_3923c1bfcef0de0fbd6f6cdcb13c31e8
#
_entry.id   3923c1bfcef0de0fbd6f6cdcb13c31e8
#
_cell.length_a   1.000
_cell.length_b   1.000
_cell.length_c   1.000
_cell.angle_alpha   90.00
_cell.angle_beta   90.00
_cell.angle_gamma   90.00
#
_symmetry.space_group_name_H-M   'P 1'
#
loop_
_entity.id
_entity.type
_entity.pdbx_description
1 polymer ?
#
loop_
_entity_poly.entity_id
_entity_poly.type
_entity_poly.pdbx_seq_one_letter_code
_entity_poly.pdbx_strand_id
1 'polypeptide(L)'
;MPILEVQGLVKIYGSRRVVDGVDFCVDRGEIVGLLGPNGAGKTTSFRMTCGLIEPNAGKVFLDGVEVTDWPMYRRAREGGMGYLPQEMSIFRKLTVEQNLLGVMELLGMDRRTRRRRCEELLEMLDIAQLRKSLAGALSGGEKRRLEIARALVSNPKIILLDEPFSGIDPVTVASIQQIIRQLRSGGIAILITDHQVRETLQITDRSYVIRAGKVLCSGSPAEVLANPEARQCYFGENMDIGSSPEGKCSPPRETSASNENQEKGLDFGRVSLTANQSAAGSAPPPHLTAEPSSSKIIPTRRS
;
A
#
# COMPACT_ATOMS: atom_id res chain seq x y z
N MET A 1 11.38 5.44 -15.12
CA MET A 1 10.22 6.34 -14.85
C MET A 1 9.53 5.86 -13.59
N PRO A 2 9.24 6.76 -12.65
CA PRO A 2 8.57 6.40 -11.41
C PRO A 2 7.19 5.81 -11.71
N ILE A 3 6.75 4.87 -10.87
CA ILE A 3 5.39 4.32 -10.93
C ILE A 3 4.38 5.28 -10.28
N LEU A 4 4.85 6.04 -9.28
CA LEU A 4 4.10 7.11 -8.63
C LEU A 4 4.95 8.37 -8.61
N GLU A 5 4.37 9.48 -9.02
CA GLU A 5 4.99 10.79 -8.93
C GLU A 5 3.98 11.80 -8.39
N VAL A 6 4.42 12.58 -7.43
CA VAL A 6 3.63 13.61 -6.75
C VAL A 6 4.36 14.92 -6.88
N GLN A 7 3.70 15.93 -7.44
CA GLN A 7 4.29 17.22 -7.75
C GLN A 7 3.51 18.35 -7.07
N GLY A 8 4.18 19.09 -6.20
CA GLY A 8 3.71 20.35 -5.62
C GLY A 8 2.37 20.24 -4.85
N LEU A 9 2.08 19.13 -4.16
CA LEU A 9 0.81 18.97 -3.47
C LEU A 9 0.58 20.03 -2.41
N VAL A 10 -0.60 20.65 -2.44
CA VAL A 10 -1.06 21.64 -1.46
C VAL A 10 -2.41 21.23 -0.93
N LYS A 11 -2.58 21.34 0.40
CA LYS A 11 -3.88 21.20 1.06
C LYS A 11 -4.09 22.27 2.12
N ILE A 12 -5.24 22.94 2.05
CA ILE A 12 -5.65 24.01 2.94
C ILE A 12 -6.98 23.62 3.57
N TYR A 13 -7.07 23.69 4.89
CA TYR A 13 -8.30 23.55 5.67
C TYR A 13 -8.60 24.86 6.39
N GLY A 14 -9.65 25.55 5.98
CA GLY A 14 -9.93 26.90 6.46
C GLY A 14 -8.76 27.87 6.14
N SER A 15 -8.12 28.43 7.14
CA SER A 15 -6.93 29.27 7.00
C SER A 15 -5.61 28.51 7.12
N ARG A 16 -5.65 27.23 7.52
CA ARG A 16 -4.44 26.43 7.79
C ARG A 16 -3.99 25.67 6.56
N ARG A 17 -2.78 25.96 6.06
CA ARG A 17 -2.10 25.18 5.05
C ARG A 17 -1.42 23.98 5.74
N VAL A 18 -1.96 22.78 5.52
CA VAL A 18 -1.49 21.54 6.15
C VAL A 18 -0.44 20.85 5.31
N VAL A 19 -0.54 20.96 3.97
CA VAL A 19 0.45 20.51 3.00
C VAL A 19 0.78 21.68 2.10
N ASP A 20 2.06 21.93 1.86
CA ASP A 20 2.58 23.14 1.22
C ASP A 20 3.69 22.81 0.22
N GLY A 21 3.31 22.35 -0.96
CA GLY A 21 4.25 22.05 -2.04
C GLY A 21 5.05 20.76 -1.76
N VAL A 22 4.36 19.65 -1.43
CA VAL A 22 5.02 18.36 -1.19
C VAL A 22 5.26 17.66 -2.53
N ASP A 23 6.53 17.26 -2.73
CA ASP A 23 7.00 16.49 -3.88
C ASP A 23 7.61 15.16 -3.40
N PHE A 24 7.25 14.05 -4.04
CA PHE A 24 7.92 12.76 -3.86
C PHE A 24 7.62 11.82 -5.02
N CYS A 25 8.43 10.80 -5.18
CA CYS A 25 8.20 9.76 -6.16
C CYS A 25 8.53 8.37 -5.61
N VAL A 26 8.00 7.35 -6.28
CA VAL A 26 8.27 5.93 -5.99
C VAL A 26 8.60 5.25 -7.29
N ASP A 27 9.74 4.57 -7.37
CA ASP A 27 10.15 3.79 -8.53
C ASP A 27 9.55 2.38 -8.48
N ARG A 28 9.59 1.65 -9.61
CA ARG A 28 9.11 0.27 -9.67
C ARG A 28 9.95 -0.64 -8.78
N GLY A 29 9.30 -1.45 -7.95
CA GLY A 29 9.99 -2.35 -7.03
C GLY A 29 10.79 -1.63 -5.96
N GLU A 30 10.41 -0.40 -5.60
CA GLU A 30 10.99 0.39 -4.53
C GLU A 30 10.03 0.47 -3.33
N ILE A 31 10.58 0.45 -2.12
CA ILE A 31 9.85 0.76 -0.89
C ILE A 31 10.23 2.16 -0.43
N VAL A 32 9.27 3.08 -0.49
CA VAL A 32 9.46 4.47 -0.06
C VAL A 32 8.69 4.76 1.22
N GLY A 33 9.38 5.33 2.20
CA GLY A 33 8.81 5.80 3.47
C GLY A 33 8.38 7.26 3.42
N LEU A 34 7.19 7.57 3.93
CA LEU A 34 6.73 8.93 4.16
C LEU A 34 6.67 9.18 5.67
N LEU A 35 7.71 9.82 6.21
CA LEU A 35 7.98 9.95 7.64
C LEU A 35 7.79 11.40 8.12
N GLY A 36 7.77 11.60 9.43
CA GLY A 36 7.71 12.92 10.05
C GLY A 36 6.85 12.93 11.32
N PRO A 37 6.89 13.99 12.12
CA PRO A 37 6.13 14.08 13.37
C PRO A 37 4.61 14.13 13.17
N ASN A 38 3.87 13.98 14.26
CA ASN A 38 2.41 14.10 14.23
C ASN A 38 2.01 15.51 13.78
N GLY A 39 1.01 15.58 12.89
CA GLY A 39 0.56 16.87 12.32
C GLY A 39 1.45 17.45 11.22
N ALA A 40 2.51 16.75 10.79
CA ALA A 40 3.42 17.21 9.74
C ALA A 40 2.79 17.29 8.34
N GLY A 41 1.62 16.65 8.13
CA GLY A 41 0.95 16.59 6.82
C GLY A 41 1.05 15.24 6.12
N LYS A 42 1.73 14.23 6.71
CA LYS A 42 1.91 12.87 6.12
C LYS A 42 0.60 12.24 5.65
N THR A 43 -0.32 12.01 6.57
CA THR A 43 -1.62 11.36 6.30
C THR A 43 -2.43 12.14 5.27
N THR A 44 -2.36 13.48 5.28
CA THR A 44 -3.04 14.32 4.29
C THR A 44 -2.42 14.15 2.91
N SER A 45 -1.08 14.21 2.80
CA SER A 45 -0.36 13.97 1.53
C SER A 45 -0.65 12.56 1.01
N PHE A 46 -0.60 11.56 1.88
CA PHE A 46 -0.90 10.18 1.55
C PHE A 46 -2.35 10.00 1.04
N ARG A 47 -3.34 10.60 1.70
CA ARG A 47 -4.75 10.54 1.29
C ARG A 47 -5.02 11.28 -0.01
N MET A 48 -4.31 12.38 -0.30
CA MET A 48 -4.37 13.04 -1.61
C MET A 48 -3.79 12.13 -2.71
N THR A 49 -2.68 11.45 -2.42
CA THR A 49 -2.07 10.48 -3.32
C THR A 49 -2.98 9.28 -3.60
N CYS A 50 -3.78 8.85 -2.61
CA CYS A 50 -4.79 7.80 -2.79
C CYS A 50 -6.04 8.26 -3.56
N GLY A 51 -6.29 9.56 -3.69
CA GLY A 51 -7.56 10.09 -4.21
C GLY A 51 -8.73 10.03 -3.23
N LEU A 52 -8.42 10.00 -1.93
CA LEU A 52 -9.40 10.10 -0.83
C LEU A 52 -9.70 11.56 -0.47
N ILE A 53 -8.77 12.46 -0.75
CA ILE A 53 -8.87 13.90 -0.53
C ILE A 53 -8.38 14.59 -1.80
N GLU A 54 -9.13 15.56 -2.28
CA GLU A 54 -8.71 16.41 -3.40
C GLU A 54 -7.67 17.44 -2.94
N PRO A 55 -6.54 17.61 -3.66
CA PRO A 55 -5.59 18.66 -3.39
C PRO A 55 -6.15 20.03 -3.79
N ASN A 56 -5.67 21.11 -3.16
CA ASN A 56 -5.96 22.47 -3.59
C ASN A 56 -5.04 22.91 -4.74
N ALA A 57 -3.87 22.29 -4.84
CA ALA A 57 -2.92 22.46 -5.96
C ALA A 57 -1.96 21.27 -6.00
N GLY A 58 -1.22 21.15 -7.11
CA GLY A 58 -0.29 20.06 -7.35
C GLY A 58 -0.91 18.93 -8.17
N LYS A 59 -0.10 17.92 -8.49
CA LYS A 59 -0.47 16.83 -9.39
C LYS A 59 -0.02 15.48 -8.86
N VAL A 60 -0.77 14.45 -9.23
CA VAL A 60 -0.45 13.05 -8.95
C VAL A 60 -0.43 12.27 -10.25
N PHE A 61 0.63 11.52 -10.49
CA PHE A 61 0.79 10.65 -11.66
C PHE A 61 0.96 9.21 -11.23
N LEU A 62 0.27 8.31 -11.90
CA LEU A 62 0.45 6.84 -11.79
C LEU A 62 0.86 6.31 -13.17
N ASP A 63 2.03 5.68 -13.21
CA ASP A 63 2.60 5.11 -14.44
C ASP A 63 2.64 6.12 -15.61
N GLY A 64 2.97 7.39 -15.31
CA GLY A 64 3.02 8.49 -16.26
C GLY A 64 1.66 9.12 -16.61
N VAL A 65 0.56 8.60 -16.10
CA VAL A 65 -0.78 9.14 -16.34
C VAL A 65 -1.16 10.08 -15.19
N GLU A 66 -1.60 11.30 -15.50
CA GLU A 66 -2.13 12.22 -14.48
C GLU A 66 -3.46 11.69 -13.94
N VAL A 67 -3.51 11.48 -12.61
CA VAL A 67 -4.67 10.92 -11.91
C VAL A 67 -5.20 11.85 -10.81
N THR A 68 -4.81 13.12 -10.84
CA THR A 68 -5.14 14.10 -9.78
C THR A 68 -6.62 14.12 -9.46
N ASP A 69 -7.47 14.18 -10.47
CA ASP A 69 -8.94 14.24 -10.33
C ASP A 69 -9.61 12.85 -10.27
N TRP A 70 -8.82 11.77 -10.30
CA TRP A 70 -9.40 10.44 -10.22
C TRP A 70 -9.73 10.08 -8.76
N PRO A 71 -10.96 9.64 -8.49
CA PRO A 71 -11.30 9.10 -7.17
C PRO A 71 -10.55 7.79 -6.94
N MET A 72 -10.36 7.43 -5.67
CA MET A 72 -9.57 6.26 -5.24
C MET A 72 -9.93 4.97 -6.00
N TYR A 73 -11.22 4.67 -6.20
CA TYR A 73 -11.66 3.44 -6.88
C TYR A 73 -11.16 3.36 -8.33
N ARG A 74 -11.05 4.51 -9.02
CA ARG A 74 -10.53 4.59 -10.38
C ARG A 74 -9.01 4.42 -10.40
N ARG A 75 -8.29 5.05 -9.46
CA ARG A 75 -6.83 4.83 -9.29
C ARG A 75 -6.52 3.36 -9.01
N ALA A 76 -7.37 2.68 -8.22
CA ALA A 76 -7.22 1.26 -7.96
C ALA A 76 -7.49 0.38 -9.19
N ARG A 77 -8.56 0.65 -9.93
CA ARG A 77 -9.01 -0.20 -11.04
C ARG A 77 -8.22 0.03 -12.33
N GLU A 78 -7.97 1.29 -12.68
CA GLU A 78 -7.34 1.69 -13.94
C GLU A 78 -5.85 2.05 -13.75
N GLY A 79 -5.51 2.68 -12.61
CA GLY A 79 -4.13 3.08 -12.27
C GLY A 79 -3.26 1.97 -11.69
N GLY A 80 -3.85 0.83 -11.33
CA GLY A 80 -3.11 -0.30 -10.73
C GLY A 80 -2.58 0.00 -9.33
N MET A 81 -3.33 0.76 -8.53
CA MET A 81 -2.99 1.13 -7.16
C MET A 81 -3.71 0.22 -6.15
N GLY A 82 -2.98 -0.41 -5.24
CA GLY A 82 -3.54 -1.03 -4.03
C GLY A 82 -3.51 -0.06 -2.86
N TYR A 83 -4.46 -0.18 -1.94
CA TYR A 83 -4.51 0.64 -0.73
C TYR A 83 -4.85 -0.18 0.50
N LEU A 84 -4.05 -0.05 1.53
CA LEU A 84 -4.26 -0.62 2.86
C LEU A 84 -4.51 0.52 3.85
N PRO A 85 -5.75 0.71 4.34
CA PRO A 85 -6.07 1.77 5.30
C PRO A 85 -5.50 1.49 6.70
N GLN A 86 -5.37 2.55 7.49
CA GLN A 86 -5.01 2.47 8.90
C GLN A 86 -6.08 1.71 9.71
N GLU A 87 -7.35 2.00 9.45
CA GLU A 87 -8.46 1.32 10.12
C GLU A 87 -8.77 -0.03 9.47
N MET A 88 -9.13 -1.01 10.31
CA MET A 88 -9.49 -2.35 9.83
C MET A 88 -10.66 -2.33 8.86
N SER A 89 -10.43 -2.85 7.65
CA SER A 89 -11.39 -2.84 6.54
C SER A 89 -12.01 -4.21 6.23
N ILE A 90 -11.71 -5.26 7.02
CA ILE A 90 -12.20 -6.63 6.77
C ILE A 90 -13.69 -6.78 7.05
N PHE A 91 -14.36 -7.63 6.28
CA PHE A 91 -15.75 -8.05 6.53
C PHE A 91 -15.78 -9.12 7.63
N ARG A 92 -15.94 -8.70 8.89
CA ARG A 92 -15.82 -9.54 10.09
C ARG A 92 -16.75 -10.75 10.12
N LYS A 93 -17.93 -10.66 9.50
CA LYS A 93 -18.96 -11.72 9.43
C LYS A 93 -18.72 -12.70 8.27
N LEU A 94 -17.77 -12.44 7.39
CA LEU A 94 -17.39 -13.32 6.31
C LEU A 94 -16.17 -14.15 6.71
N THR A 95 -16.00 -15.30 6.07
CA THR A 95 -14.76 -16.08 6.22
C THR A 95 -13.58 -15.40 5.52
N VAL A 96 -12.36 -15.85 5.79
CA VAL A 96 -11.15 -15.38 5.12
C VAL A 96 -11.30 -15.51 3.60
N GLU A 97 -11.71 -16.69 3.11
CA GLU A 97 -11.94 -16.92 1.69
C GLU A 97 -13.02 -16.00 1.11
N GLN A 98 -14.14 -15.83 1.82
CA GLN A 98 -15.24 -14.97 1.38
C GLN A 98 -14.84 -13.50 1.30
N ASN A 99 -13.93 -13.03 2.17
CA ASN A 99 -13.37 -11.68 2.10
C ASN A 99 -12.62 -11.44 0.79
N LEU A 100 -11.89 -12.43 0.28
CA LEU A 100 -11.15 -12.33 -0.98
C LEU A 100 -12.08 -12.50 -2.18
N LEU A 101 -12.90 -13.57 -2.19
CA LEU A 101 -13.80 -13.87 -3.30
C LEU A 101 -14.82 -12.76 -3.54
N GLY A 102 -15.35 -12.13 -2.49
CA GLY A 102 -16.29 -11.01 -2.63
C GLY A 102 -15.69 -9.81 -3.34
N VAL A 103 -14.43 -9.44 -3.02
CA VAL A 103 -13.73 -8.36 -3.74
C VAL A 103 -13.47 -8.72 -5.20
N MET A 104 -13.04 -9.97 -5.47
CA MET A 104 -12.80 -10.46 -6.83
C MET A 104 -14.08 -10.48 -7.66
N GLU A 105 -15.23 -10.75 -7.04
CA GLU A 105 -16.53 -10.72 -7.70
C GLU A 105 -16.94 -9.30 -8.08
N LEU A 106 -16.75 -8.35 -7.18
CA LEU A 106 -16.98 -6.91 -7.47
C LEU A 106 -16.08 -6.39 -8.59
N LEU A 107 -14.88 -6.96 -8.76
CA LEU A 107 -13.98 -6.66 -9.88
C LEU A 107 -14.36 -7.35 -11.18
N GLY A 108 -15.41 -8.19 -11.20
CA GLY A 108 -15.88 -8.89 -12.39
C GLY A 108 -15.01 -10.05 -12.84
N MET A 109 -14.18 -10.60 -11.96
CA MET A 109 -13.32 -11.76 -12.28
C MET A 109 -14.19 -13.01 -12.48
N ASP A 110 -13.85 -13.84 -13.46
CA ASP A 110 -14.50 -15.13 -13.67
C ASP A 110 -14.23 -16.14 -12.53
N ARG A 111 -15.09 -17.14 -12.39
CA ARG A 111 -15.04 -18.10 -11.28
C ARG A 111 -13.71 -18.88 -11.21
N ARG A 112 -13.10 -19.22 -12.36
CA ARG A 112 -11.84 -19.98 -12.40
C ARG A 112 -10.68 -19.12 -11.94
N THR A 113 -10.60 -17.88 -12.43
CA THR A 113 -9.59 -16.88 -12.03
C THR A 113 -9.71 -16.55 -10.55
N ARG A 114 -10.94 -16.33 -10.03
CA ARG A 114 -11.18 -16.07 -8.60
C ARG A 114 -10.62 -17.19 -7.71
N ARG A 115 -10.91 -18.45 -8.04
CA ARG A 115 -10.43 -19.60 -7.25
C ARG A 115 -8.91 -19.68 -7.23
N ARG A 116 -8.28 -19.62 -8.41
CA ARG A 116 -6.81 -19.64 -8.52
C ARG A 116 -6.17 -18.50 -7.74
N ARG A 117 -6.64 -17.26 -7.96
CA ARG A 117 -6.09 -16.10 -7.30
C ARG A 117 -6.30 -16.10 -5.79
N CYS A 118 -7.44 -16.61 -5.32
CA CYS A 118 -7.72 -16.79 -3.90
C CYS A 118 -6.71 -17.76 -3.27
N GLU A 119 -6.43 -18.90 -3.90
CA GLU A 119 -5.44 -19.87 -3.44
C GLU A 119 -4.04 -19.24 -3.35
N GLU A 120 -3.58 -18.61 -4.44
CA GLU A 120 -2.29 -17.91 -4.49
C GLU A 120 -2.12 -16.90 -3.35
N LEU A 121 -3.15 -16.09 -3.08
CA LEU A 121 -3.09 -15.07 -2.02
C LEU A 121 -3.12 -15.67 -0.61
N LEU A 122 -3.89 -16.73 -0.40
CA LEU A 122 -3.96 -17.42 0.88
C LEU A 122 -2.61 -18.06 1.24
N GLU A 123 -1.96 -18.68 0.27
CA GLU A 123 -0.64 -19.29 0.43
C GLU A 123 0.45 -18.21 0.62
N MET A 124 0.47 -17.19 -0.25
CA MET A 124 1.45 -16.10 -0.20
C MET A 124 1.47 -15.39 1.16
N LEU A 125 0.29 -15.20 1.78
CA LEU A 125 0.13 -14.50 3.06
C LEU A 125 0.12 -15.45 4.26
N ASP A 126 0.34 -16.75 4.06
CA ASP A 126 0.36 -17.78 5.12
C ASP A 126 -0.93 -17.76 5.98
N ILE A 127 -2.08 -17.71 5.32
CA ILE A 127 -3.43 -17.75 5.92
C ILE A 127 -4.33 -18.84 5.30
N ALA A 128 -3.77 -19.78 4.55
CA ALA A 128 -4.51 -20.85 3.88
C ALA A 128 -5.24 -21.77 4.87
N GLN A 129 -4.63 -22.05 6.02
CA GLN A 129 -5.20 -22.85 7.11
C GLN A 129 -6.42 -22.18 7.75
N LEU A 130 -6.53 -20.85 7.62
CA LEU A 130 -7.62 -20.03 8.19
C LEU A 130 -8.76 -19.79 7.21
N ARG A 131 -8.70 -20.39 6.01
CA ARG A 131 -9.63 -20.16 4.89
C ARG A 131 -11.10 -20.10 5.30
N LYS A 132 -11.54 -21.05 6.13
CA LYS A 132 -12.93 -21.20 6.59
C LYS A 132 -13.24 -20.46 7.90
N SER A 133 -12.24 -19.87 8.55
CA SER A 133 -12.40 -19.12 9.79
C SER A 133 -13.10 -17.80 9.51
N LEU A 134 -13.97 -17.36 10.43
CA LEU A 134 -14.57 -16.03 10.37
C LEU A 134 -13.48 -14.97 10.56
N ALA A 135 -13.44 -13.96 9.71
CA ALA A 135 -12.44 -12.91 9.78
C ALA A 135 -12.49 -12.12 11.10
N GLY A 136 -13.66 -12.06 11.74
CA GLY A 136 -13.80 -11.45 13.06
C GLY A 136 -13.03 -12.18 14.18
N ALA A 137 -12.83 -13.51 14.06
CA ALA A 137 -12.16 -14.34 15.06
C ALA A 137 -10.63 -14.38 14.93
N LEU A 138 -10.06 -13.82 13.86
CA LEU A 138 -8.63 -13.78 13.60
C LEU A 138 -7.89 -12.89 14.64
N SER A 139 -6.62 -13.23 14.90
CA SER A 139 -5.68 -12.36 15.62
C SER A 139 -5.42 -11.05 14.86
N GLY A 140 -4.78 -10.07 15.49
CA GLY A 140 -4.43 -8.81 14.85
C GLY A 140 -3.54 -9.00 13.61
N GLY A 141 -2.52 -9.85 13.72
CA GLY A 141 -1.61 -10.14 12.62
C GLY A 141 -2.26 -10.88 11.45
N GLU A 142 -3.11 -11.88 11.74
CA GLU A 142 -3.86 -12.60 10.71
C GLU A 142 -4.85 -11.68 9.99
N LYS A 143 -5.50 -10.76 10.73
CA LYS A 143 -6.35 -9.73 10.13
C LYS A 143 -5.54 -8.84 9.19
N ARG A 144 -4.34 -8.41 9.60
CA ARG A 144 -3.47 -7.57 8.76
C ARG A 144 -3.01 -8.29 7.50
N ARG A 145 -2.66 -9.57 7.61
CA ARG A 145 -2.34 -10.41 6.44
C ARG A 145 -3.53 -10.52 5.48
N LEU A 146 -4.75 -10.71 5.99
CA LEU A 146 -5.96 -10.75 5.17
C LEU A 146 -6.23 -9.41 4.48
N GLU A 147 -6.00 -8.27 5.15
CA GLU A 147 -6.13 -6.94 4.54
C GLU A 147 -5.13 -6.71 3.41
N ILE A 148 -3.87 -7.12 3.61
CA ILE A 148 -2.85 -7.10 2.54
C ILE A 148 -3.28 -7.99 1.39
N ALA A 149 -3.77 -9.21 1.66
CA ALA A 149 -4.28 -10.11 0.62
C ALA A 149 -5.40 -9.45 -0.20
N ARG A 150 -6.32 -8.73 0.46
CA ARG A 150 -7.38 -7.99 -0.23
C ARG A 150 -6.86 -6.86 -1.10
N ALA A 151 -5.86 -6.11 -0.63
CA ALA A 151 -5.23 -5.06 -1.41
C ALA A 151 -4.50 -5.61 -2.66
N LEU A 152 -4.05 -6.87 -2.60
CA LEU A 152 -3.38 -7.58 -3.70
C LEU A 152 -4.32 -8.23 -4.73
N VAL A 153 -5.63 -8.27 -4.46
CA VAL A 153 -6.60 -8.94 -5.34
C VAL A 153 -6.53 -8.43 -6.77
N SER A 154 -6.39 -7.13 -6.97
CA SER A 154 -6.37 -6.46 -8.28
C SER A 154 -5.03 -6.55 -9.02
N ASN A 155 -4.03 -7.26 -8.48
CA ASN A 155 -2.67 -7.28 -9.02
C ASN A 155 -2.07 -5.87 -9.18
N PRO A 156 -1.99 -5.09 -8.11
CA PRO A 156 -1.53 -3.71 -8.20
C PRO A 156 -0.06 -3.61 -8.59
N LYS A 157 0.29 -2.53 -9.29
CA LYS A 157 1.68 -2.18 -9.62
C LYS A 157 2.37 -1.45 -8.46
N ILE A 158 1.57 -0.78 -7.63
CA ILE A 158 2.00 -0.08 -6.41
C ILE A 158 0.97 -0.30 -5.30
N ILE A 159 1.43 -0.45 -4.05
CA ILE A 159 0.59 -0.51 -2.86
C ILE A 159 0.94 0.64 -1.92
N LEU A 160 -0.10 1.32 -1.45
CA LEU A 160 -0.01 2.36 -0.46
C LEU A 160 -0.45 1.79 0.89
N LEU A 161 0.46 1.78 1.88
CA LEU A 161 0.26 1.21 3.21
C LEU A 161 0.18 2.33 4.26
N ASP A 162 -1.02 2.56 4.80
CA ASP A 162 -1.26 3.55 5.84
C ASP A 162 -1.14 2.89 7.23
N GLU A 163 -0.05 3.18 7.94
CA GLU A 163 0.30 2.65 9.26
C GLU A 163 0.15 1.12 9.38
N PRO A 164 0.87 0.32 8.55
CA PRO A 164 0.72 -1.14 8.54
C PRO A 164 1.16 -1.82 9.84
N PHE A 165 1.98 -1.19 10.66
CA PHE A 165 2.51 -1.75 11.91
C PHE A 165 1.72 -1.30 13.15
N SER A 166 0.73 -0.43 12.99
CA SER A 166 -0.04 0.11 14.11
C SER A 166 -0.87 -0.97 14.82
N GLY A 167 -0.75 -1.03 16.14
CA GLY A 167 -1.57 -1.91 16.98
C GLY A 167 -1.26 -3.41 16.89
N ILE A 168 -0.08 -3.78 16.38
CA ILE A 168 0.37 -5.17 16.30
C ILE A 168 1.65 -5.38 17.12
N ASP A 169 1.88 -6.62 17.55
CA ASP A 169 3.04 -7.00 18.36
C ASP A 169 4.34 -7.07 17.53
N PRO A 170 5.54 -6.98 18.16
CA PRO A 170 6.81 -6.93 17.45
C PRO A 170 7.10 -8.16 16.57
N VAL A 171 6.65 -9.36 16.96
CA VAL A 171 6.85 -10.58 16.17
C VAL A 171 6.03 -10.51 14.89
N THR A 172 4.80 -10.06 15.02
CA THR A 172 3.91 -9.81 13.88
C THR A 172 4.44 -8.70 12.96
N VAL A 173 5.01 -7.62 13.51
CA VAL A 173 5.68 -6.56 12.71
C VAL A 173 6.76 -7.17 11.82
N ALA A 174 7.66 -8.00 12.38
CA ALA A 174 8.71 -8.65 11.60
C ALA A 174 8.14 -9.52 10.45
N SER A 175 7.05 -10.23 10.70
CA SER A 175 6.35 -11.01 9.68
C SER A 175 5.76 -10.12 8.56
N ILE A 176 5.12 -9.00 8.90
CA ILE A 176 4.57 -8.06 7.91
C ILE A 176 5.72 -7.40 7.13
N GLN A 177 6.83 -7.05 7.76
CA GLN A 177 8.02 -6.56 7.07
C GLN A 177 8.55 -7.55 6.04
N GLN A 178 8.56 -8.85 6.36
CA GLN A 178 8.96 -9.90 5.42
C GLN A 178 8.02 -9.97 4.22
N ILE A 179 6.71 -9.91 4.45
CA ILE A 179 5.72 -9.86 3.36
C ILE A 179 5.95 -8.65 2.46
N ILE A 180 6.18 -7.46 3.03
CA ILE A 180 6.46 -6.23 2.29
C ILE A 180 7.71 -6.39 1.40
N ARG A 181 8.80 -6.98 1.94
CA ARG A 181 10.01 -7.27 1.17
C ARG A 181 9.76 -8.28 0.04
N GLN A 182 8.94 -9.29 0.28
CA GLN A 182 8.56 -10.26 -0.77
C GLN A 182 7.74 -9.59 -1.88
N LEU A 183 6.80 -8.71 -1.56
CA LEU A 183 6.04 -7.94 -2.55
C LEU A 183 6.95 -7.06 -3.41
N ARG A 184 7.91 -6.38 -2.79
CA ARG A 184 8.95 -5.61 -3.49
C ARG A 184 9.76 -6.51 -4.44
N SER A 185 10.21 -7.66 -3.97
CA SER A 185 10.98 -8.62 -4.78
C SER A 185 10.16 -9.15 -5.96
N GLY A 186 8.83 -9.19 -5.83
CA GLY A 186 7.88 -9.46 -6.90
C GLY A 186 7.63 -8.29 -7.86
N GLY A 187 8.34 -7.16 -7.69
CA GLY A 187 8.25 -5.99 -8.57
C GLY A 187 7.16 -4.99 -8.20
N ILE A 188 6.45 -5.19 -7.09
CA ILE A 188 5.44 -4.25 -6.61
C ILE A 188 6.13 -3.09 -5.90
N ALA A 189 5.82 -1.86 -6.31
CA ALA A 189 6.27 -0.66 -5.61
C ALA A 189 5.44 -0.43 -4.33
N ILE A 190 6.04 0.18 -3.32
CA ILE A 190 5.37 0.36 -2.03
C ILE A 190 5.61 1.77 -1.51
N LEU A 191 4.54 2.49 -1.19
CA LEU A 191 4.59 3.70 -0.38
C LEU A 191 4.04 3.39 1.00
N ILE A 192 4.82 3.65 2.04
CA ILE A 192 4.46 3.36 3.42
C ILE A 192 4.52 4.62 4.28
N THR A 193 3.52 4.83 5.11
CA THR A 193 3.59 5.79 6.22
C THR A 193 3.33 5.07 7.53
N ASP A 194 4.14 5.34 8.55
CA ASP A 194 3.93 4.77 9.88
C ASP A 194 4.54 5.72 10.93
N HIS A 195 4.07 5.59 12.16
CA HIS A 195 4.65 6.26 13.32
C HIS A 195 5.79 5.44 13.97
N GLN A 196 5.88 4.14 13.66
CA GLN A 196 6.97 3.25 14.05
C GLN A 196 8.15 3.44 13.10
N VAL A 197 8.93 4.48 13.35
CA VAL A 197 9.98 4.96 12.45
C VAL A 197 11.06 3.91 12.22
N ARG A 198 11.50 3.26 13.29
CA ARG A 198 12.58 2.27 13.25
C ARG A 198 12.20 1.09 12.36
N GLU A 199 11.00 0.56 12.56
CA GLU A 199 10.46 -0.57 11.81
C GLU A 199 10.28 -0.21 10.33
N THR A 200 9.89 1.03 10.04
CA THR A 200 9.74 1.52 8.67
C THR A 200 11.09 1.67 7.99
N LEU A 201 12.06 2.32 8.63
CA LEU A 201 13.39 2.53 8.06
C LEU A 201 14.16 1.23 7.81
N GLN A 202 13.86 0.15 8.56
CA GLN A 202 14.47 -1.17 8.33
C GLN A 202 14.08 -1.81 6.99
N ILE A 203 13.01 -1.38 6.37
CA ILE A 203 12.50 -1.98 5.13
C ILE A 203 12.48 -1.03 3.95
N THR A 204 12.60 0.28 4.17
CA THR A 204 12.57 1.27 3.09
C THR A 204 13.90 1.36 2.37
N ASP A 205 13.85 1.54 1.06
CA ASP A 205 15.02 1.85 0.24
C ASP A 205 15.34 3.35 0.33
N ARG A 206 14.28 4.18 0.38
CA ARG A 206 14.35 5.62 0.46
C ARG A 206 13.19 6.16 1.31
N SER A 207 13.39 7.30 1.96
CA SER A 207 12.35 7.94 2.76
C SER A 207 12.33 9.44 2.55
N TYR A 208 11.14 10.01 2.63
CA TYR A 208 10.89 11.45 2.68
C TYR A 208 10.44 11.83 4.08
N VAL A 209 11.10 12.80 4.71
CA VAL A 209 10.69 13.35 6.00
C VAL A 209 9.89 14.61 5.77
N ILE A 210 8.63 14.61 6.20
CA ILE A 210 7.75 15.77 6.13
C ILE A 210 7.75 16.50 7.48
N ARG A 211 7.89 17.83 7.42
CA ARG A 211 7.77 18.74 8.57
C ARG A 211 6.99 19.98 8.17
N ALA A 212 5.99 20.35 8.97
CA ALA A 212 5.16 21.54 8.74
C ALA A 212 4.61 21.67 7.31
N GLY A 213 4.18 20.54 6.73
CA GLY A 213 3.59 20.48 5.39
C GLY A 213 4.58 20.47 4.23
N LYS A 214 5.89 20.43 4.47
CA LYS A 214 6.94 20.43 3.44
C LYS A 214 7.86 19.23 3.59
N VAL A 215 8.52 18.82 2.49
CA VAL A 215 9.60 17.85 2.55
C VAL A 215 10.83 18.55 3.15
N LEU A 216 11.27 18.02 4.30
CA LEU A 216 12.46 18.50 5.00
C LEU A 216 13.73 17.91 4.40
N CYS A 217 13.75 16.59 4.21
CA CYS A 217 14.85 15.86 3.56
C CYS A 217 14.33 14.56 2.96
N SER A 218 15.11 13.99 2.07
CA SER A 218 14.88 12.67 1.48
C SER A 218 16.21 11.97 1.22
N GLY A 219 16.19 10.64 1.22
CA GLY A 219 17.36 9.82 0.94
C GLY A 219 17.19 8.40 1.49
N SER A 220 18.28 7.64 1.43
CA SER A 220 18.37 6.33 2.08
C SER A 220 18.16 6.43 3.60
N PRO A 221 17.81 5.35 4.29
CA PRO A 221 17.68 5.36 5.74
C PRO A 221 18.88 5.98 6.46
N ALA A 222 20.11 5.71 6.00
CA ALA A 222 21.33 6.25 6.58
C ALA A 222 21.44 7.77 6.39
N GLU A 223 21.13 8.27 5.19
CA GLU A 223 21.17 9.73 4.88
C GLU A 223 20.12 10.49 5.68
N VAL A 224 18.90 9.95 5.77
CA VAL A 224 17.81 10.58 6.52
C VAL A 224 18.13 10.63 8.02
N LEU A 225 18.72 9.58 8.59
CA LEU A 225 19.15 9.55 9.99
C LEU A 225 20.37 10.44 10.27
N ALA A 226 21.23 10.66 9.28
CA ALA A 226 22.37 11.55 9.40
C ALA A 226 21.98 13.03 9.29
N ASN A 227 20.77 13.35 8.79
CA ASN A 227 20.33 14.72 8.62
C ASN A 227 20.11 15.43 9.98
N PRO A 228 20.81 16.54 10.28
CA PRO A 228 20.76 17.19 11.60
C PRO A 228 19.37 17.71 11.96
N GLU A 229 18.66 18.29 10.99
CA GLU A 229 17.32 18.84 11.22
C GLU A 229 16.30 17.73 11.46
N ALA A 230 16.39 16.62 10.74
CA ALA A 230 15.54 15.47 10.93
C ALA A 230 15.78 14.80 12.30
N ARG A 231 17.05 14.71 12.75
CA ARG A 231 17.40 14.25 14.09
C ARG A 231 16.80 15.15 15.16
N GLN A 232 17.02 16.42 15.06
CA GLN A 232 16.54 17.39 16.08
C GLN A 232 15.02 17.40 16.20
N CYS A 233 14.28 17.29 15.09
CA CYS A 233 12.82 17.47 15.10
C CYS A 233 12.00 16.20 15.15
N TYR A 234 12.60 15.02 14.87
CA TYR A 234 11.80 13.81 14.69
C TYR A 234 12.45 12.52 15.25
N PHE A 235 13.74 12.27 15.00
CA PHE A 235 14.37 11.02 15.42
C PHE A 235 14.90 11.02 16.85
N GLY A 236 15.31 12.19 17.38
CA GLY A 236 16.06 12.29 18.63
C GLY A 236 17.54 11.92 18.48
N GLU A 237 18.34 12.21 19.51
CA GLU A 237 19.80 12.04 19.44
C GLU A 237 20.26 10.57 19.44
N ASN A 238 19.44 9.64 19.95
CA ASN A 238 19.81 8.24 20.22
C ASN A 238 19.17 7.23 19.26
N MET A 239 18.59 7.64 18.12
CA MET A 239 18.01 6.69 17.19
C MET A 239 19.09 6.06 16.32
N ASP A 240 19.40 4.79 16.59
CA ASP A 240 20.28 3.97 15.77
C ASP A 240 19.45 2.81 15.18
N ILE A 241 19.51 2.65 13.88
CA ILE A 241 19.00 1.43 13.22
C ILE A 241 20.20 0.47 13.36
N GLY A 242 20.20 -0.39 14.39
CA GLY A 242 21.26 -1.37 14.55
C GLY A 242 21.65 -1.94 13.19
N SER A 243 22.90 -1.72 12.79
CA SER A 243 23.47 -2.28 11.58
C SER A 243 23.17 -3.77 11.57
N SER A 244 22.55 -4.25 10.51
CA SER A 244 22.46 -5.68 10.23
C SER A 244 23.87 -6.25 10.37
N PRO A 245 24.07 -7.36 11.03
CA PRO A 245 25.40 -7.97 11.11
C PRO A 245 25.80 -8.42 9.70
N GLU A 246 26.51 -7.56 8.99
CA GLU A 246 27.29 -8.01 7.84
C GLU A 246 28.27 -9.05 8.36
N GLY A 247 28.14 -10.26 7.82
CA GLY A 247 28.89 -11.42 8.23
C GLY A 247 30.39 -11.18 8.24
N LYS A 248 30.97 -11.12 9.42
CA LYS A 248 32.38 -11.45 9.58
C LYS A 248 32.52 -12.95 9.36
N CYS A 249 32.90 -13.31 8.15
CA CYS A 249 33.35 -14.64 7.79
C CYS A 249 34.60 -14.93 8.58
N SER A 250 34.50 -15.69 9.68
CA SER A 250 35.61 -16.35 10.31
C SER A 250 35.79 -17.70 9.63
N PRO A 251 37.03 -18.14 9.31
CA PRO A 251 37.25 -19.38 8.59
C PRO A 251 36.81 -20.60 9.44
N PRO A 252 36.35 -21.67 8.82
CA PRO A 252 35.79 -22.83 9.52
C PRO A 252 36.91 -23.63 10.23
N ARG A 253 36.68 -23.96 11.50
CA ARG A 253 37.37 -25.06 12.17
C ARG A 253 36.73 -26.37 11.68
N GLU A 254 37.57 -27.21 11.10
CA GLU A 254 37.20 -28.57 10.75
C GLU A 254 36.87 -29.37 12.01
N THR A 255 35.67 -29.88 12.13
CA THR A 255 35.35 -31.10 12.87
C THR A 255 34.22 -31.84 12.12
N SER A 256 34.58 -33.02 11.70
CA SER A 256 33.74 -34.04 11.10
C SER A 256 32.62 -34.49 12.04
N ALA A 257 31.37 -34.50 11.57
CA ALA A 257 30.37 -35.54 11.82
C ALA A 257 29.09 -35.28 10.99
N SER A 258 28.77 -36.29 10.24
CA SER A 258 27.57 -36.56 9.46
C SER A 258 26.29 -36.31 10.24
N ASN A 259 25.32 -35.56 9.63
CA ASN A 259 23.91 -35.93 9.67
C ASN A 259 23.16 -35.27 8.53
N GLU A 260 22.63 -36.13 7.69
CA GLU A 260 21.64 -35.82 6.65
C GLU A 260 20.36 -35.33 7.30
N ASN A 261 19.92 -34.11 6.96
CA ASN A 261 18.52 -33.76 7.03
C ASN A 261 18.16 -32.85 5.87
N GLN A 262 17.23 -33.33 5.09
CA GLN A 262 16.71 -32.78 3.86
C GLN A 262 16.16 -31.37 4.06
N GLU A 263 16.84 -30.36 3.52
CA GLU A 263 16.25 -29.07 3.22
C GLU A 263 15.33 -29.22 2.00
N LYS A 264 14.04 -29.18 2.24
CA LYS A 264 13.05 -28.92 1.19
C LYS A 264 13.14 -27.44 0.83
N GLY A 265 13.96 -27.12 -0.14
CA GLY A 265 13.96 -25.85 -0.82
C GLY A 265 12.61 -25.65 -1.52
N LEU A 266 11.84 -24.66 -1.09
CA LEU A 266 10.67 -24.18 -1.82
C LEU A 266 11.16 -23.38 -3.01
N ASP A 267 11.16 -24.06 -4.17
CA ASP A 267 11.41 -23.45 -5.48
C ASP A 267 10.23 -22.56 -5.84
N PHE A 268 10.41 -21.25 -5.69
CA PHE A 268 9.47 -20.26 -6.20
C PHE A 268 9.64 -20.14 -7.70
N GLY A 269 8.91 -20.99 -8.43
CA GLY A 269 8.82 -20.91 -9.87
C GLY A 269 8.54 -19.47 -10.34
N ARG A 270 9.42 -18.96 -11.19
CA ARG A 270 9.21 -17.72 -11.95
C ARG A 270 7.83 -17.74 -12.58
N VAL A 271 6.88 -16.98 -12.03
CA VAL A 271 5.62 -16.72 -12.70
C VAL A 271 5.93 -15.77 -13.85
N SER A 272 6.05 -16.32 -15.02
CA SER A 272 6.16 -15.55 -16.27
C SER A 272 4.88 -14.74 -16.43
N LEU A 273 5.00 -13.44 -16.33
CA LEU A 273 3.98 -12.47 -16.71
C LEU A 273 3.90 -12.44 -18.24
N THR A 274 3.17 -13.38 -18.84
CA THR A 274 2.76 -13.24 -20.24
C THR A 274 1.61 -12.22 -20.27
N ALA A 275 1.93 -11.02 -20.73
CA ALA A 275 0.95 -10.04 -21.13
C ALA A 275 0.11 -10.63 -22.28
N ASN A 276 -1.11 -11.00 -21.98
CA ASN A 276 -2.07 -11.41 -22.99
C ASN A 276 -2.70 -10.15 -23.59
N GLN A 277 -2.07 -9.61 -24.61
CA GLN A 277 -2.68 -8.66 -25.54
C GLN A 277 -3.59 -9.43 -26.48
N SER A 278 -4.85 -9.60 -26.12
CA SER A 278 -5.89 -9.95 -27.09
C SER A 278 -6.78 -8.71 -27.26
N ALA A 279 -6.60 -8.08 -28.43
CA ALA A 279 -7.51 -7.10 -28.96
C ALA A 279 -8.91 -7.72 -29.08
N ALA A 280 -9.88 -7.13 -28.41
CA ALA A 280 -11.29 -7.29 -28.72
C ALA A 280 -11.90 -5.91 -28.71
N GLY A 281 -12.18 -5.41 -29.92
CA GLY A 281 -13.03 -4.25 -30.12
C GLY A 281 -14.40 -4.53 -29.53
N SER A 282 -14.87 -3.67 -28.66
CA SER A 282 -16.25 -3.63 -28.23
C SER A 282 -16.76 -2.19 -28.33
N ALA A 283 -17.86 -2.08 -29.07
CA ALA A 283 -18.62 -0.88 -29.33
C ALA A 283 -19.01 -0.14 -28.04
N PRO A 284 -19.20 1.19 -28.09
CA PRO A 284 -19.64 1.97 -26.95
C PRO A 284 -21.08 1.63 -26.55
N PRO A 285 -21.43 1.70 -25.26
CA PRO A 285 -22.81 1.49 -24.81
C PRO A 285 -23.70 2.65 -25.26
N PRO A 286 -25.02 2.39 -25.46
CA PRO A 286 -25.95 3.38 -25.96
C PRO A 286 -26.18 4.52 -24.96
N HIS A 287 -26.24 5.74 -25.49
CA HIS A 287 -26.60 6.95 -24.77
C HIS A 287 -28.04 6.87 -24.26
N LEU A 288 -28.22 6.89 -22.94
CA LEU A 288 -29.50 7.17 -22.31
C LEU A 288 -29.80 8.68 -22.45
N THR A 289 -30.62 9.03 -23.38
CA THR A 289 -31.25 10.36 -23.49
C THR A 289 -32.25 10.53 -22.36
N ALA A 290 -31.95 11.40 -21.41
CA ALA A 290 -32.91 11.84 -20.41
C ALA A 290 -33.88 12.85 -21.04
N GLU A 291 -35.14 12.51 -21.11
CA GLU A 291 -36.21 13.46 -21.39
C GLU A 291 -36.49 14.35 -20.16
N PRO A 292 -36.77 15.65 -20.34
CA PRO A 292 -37.13 16.54 -19.24
C PRO A 292 -38.59 16.33 -18.83
N SER A 293 -38.82 15.85 -17.61
CA SER A 293 -40.13 15.78 -17.00
C SER A 293 -40.66 17.17 -16.66
N SER A 294 -41.77 17.53 -17.29
CA SER A 294 -42.56 18.72 -17.10
C SER A 294 -43.05 18.86 -15.65
N SER A 295 -42.76 20.01 -15.07
CA SER A 295 -43.28 20.51 -13.80
C SER A 295 -44.78 20.74 -13.85
N LYS A 296 -45.56 19.99 -13.05
CA LYS A 296 -46.96 20.32 -12.74
C LYS A 296 -46.98 21.29 -11.55
N ILE A 297 -47.43 22.51 -11.85
CA ILE A 297 -47.79 23.57 -10.90
C ILE A 297 -49.06 23.14 -10.15
N ILE A 298 -49.01 23.07 -8.83
CA ILE A 298 -50.18 22.92 -7.96
C ILE A 298 -50.57 24.31 -7.41
N PRO A 299 -51.84 24.77 -7.56
CA PRO A 299 -52.23 26.06 -7.03
C PRO A 299 -52.58 25.99 -5.55
N THR A 300 -52.00 26.93 -4.78
CA THR A 300 -52.34 27.19 -3.39
C THR A 300 -53.75 27.77 -3.26
N ARG A 301 -54.63 27.12 -2.48
CA ARG A 301 -55.87 27.72 -1.94
C ARG A 301 -55.56 28.41 -0.62
N ARG A 302 -55.91 29.69 -0.58
CA ARG A 302 -56.15 30.47 0.66
C ARG A 302 -57.47 30.06 1.31
N SER A 303 -57.47 29.87 2.59
CA SER A 303 -58.47 30.30 3.60
C SER A 303 -57.82 30.28 4.97
#